data_5646370e42ab4c8df28482b97b7833ef
#
_entry.id   5646370e42ab4c8df28482b97b7833ef
#
_cell.length_a   1.000
_cell.length_b   1.000
_cell.length_c   1.000
_cell.angle_alpha   90.00
_cell.angle_beta   90.00
_cell.angle_gamma   90.00
#
_symmetry.space_group_name_H-M   'P 1'
#
loop_
_entity.id
_entity.type
_entity.pdbx_description
1 polymer ?
#
loop_
_entity_poly.entity_id
_entity_poly.type
_entity_poly.pdbx_seq_one_letter_code
_entity_poly.pdbx_strand_id
1 'polypeptide(L)'
;MIQVSDIRLSVEADEEALRRKLSKLLKRPVSELGEVHIVRQSVDARKKDQIQLVYTVQLNLAEESAILQRQLRQVKPVERKTYHFPAVRRQSDKRPVIVGMGPAGLFCALYLARSGVPCTVLEQGRPVEERVRDVESFWQTGALNERSNVQFGEGGAGTFSDGKLTTGTHDPRMSAVFESFAAAGAPTDILYSHKPHIGTDCLRDVVRNIRMELLGLGCDIRYSARMTGLCSDGDRLTGVRVQESDGPEYELSTDTVVLAVGHSDAGNYELFQSVGLTMERKSFAIGVRIEHDQAAISQAQFGPVWDRLPPSDYKLSCHLPLGRSAFTFCVCPGGQVVAAASEQGALVTNGMSYRARDGRNINGGFLVGVNPEDFGGDDPLAGVRFQTHWEQLAFQHGGGEFQAPAQLVGDFLAGRASTACGGILPTYQPGVTWTDVGLCLPDYVAGTLRDALPIFDRKVRGFACPEAVLTGVETRSSSPVRVVRGADYQSGLRGVYPCGEGCGYAGGIVSAAVDGIRVAEAIAQLE
;
A
#
# COMPACT_ATOMS: atom_id res chain seq x y z
N MET A 1 18.28 8.64 27.67
CA MET A 1 16.85 8.79 27.29
C MET A 1 16.02 7.67 27.90
N ILE A 2 14.84 7.96 28.43
CA ILE A 2 13.88 6.95 28.91
C ILE A 2 12.64 6.91 28.02
N GLN A 3 12.06 5.71 27.93
CA GLN A 3 10.75 5.51 27.32
C GLN A 3 9.74 5.20 28.41
N VAL A 4 8.57 5.86 28.34
CA VAL A 4 7.43 5.64 29.22
C VAL A 4 6.26 5.12 28.39
N SER A 5 5.76 3.91 28.69
CA SER A 5 4.72 3.22 27.93
C SER A 5 3.43 3.12 28.76
N ASP A 6 2.33 2.76 28.07
CA ASP A 6 0.99 2.53 28.66
C ASP A 6 0.47 3.74 29.48
N ILE A 7 0.67 4.94 28.93
CA ILE A 7 0.12 6.17 29.53
C ILE A 7 -1.30 6.32 28.98
N ARG A 8 -2.28 6.11 29.84
CA ARG A 8 -3.71 6.09 29.47
C ARG A 8 -4.36 7.40 29.84
N LEU A 9 -5.03 8.01 28.87
CA LEU A 9 -5.76 9.26 29.00
C LEU A 9 -7.17 9.13 28.42
N SER A 10 -8.09 10.01 28.83
CA SER A 10 -9.41 10.09 28.19
C SER A 10 -9.28 10.58 26.75
N VAL A 11 -10.29 10.34 25.93
CA VAL A 11 -10.32 10.80 24.53
C VAL A 11 -10.31 12.34 24.39
N GLU A 12 -10.64 13.04 25.45
CA GLU A 12 -10.69 14.51 25.53
C GLU A 12 -9.38 15.14 26.06
N ALA A 13 -8.39 14.30 26.41
CA ALA A 13 -7.16 14.77 27.03
C ALA A 13 -6.26 15.43 26.01
N ASP A 14 -5.74 16.59 26.38
CA ASP A 14 -4.76 17.38 25.64
C ASP A 14 -3.30 17.00 25.99
N GLU A 15 -2.36 17.67 25.35
CA GLU A 15 -0.93 17.49 25.63
C GLU A 15 -0.57 17.85 27.07
N GLU A 16 -1.22 18.85 27.65
CA GLU A 16 -1.01 19.24 29.03
C GLU A 16 -1.41 18.13 30.01
N ALA A 17 -2.53 17.44 29.73
CA ALA A 17 -2.96 16.26 30.50
C ALA A 17 -1.93 15.13 30.42
N LEU A 18 -1.31 14.92 29.24
CA LEU A 18 -0.20 13.97 29.08
C LEU A 18 0.99 14.35 29.95
N ARG A 19 1.42 15.62 29.91
CA ARG A 19 2.54 16.13 30.72
C ARG A 19 2.25 16.02 32.22
N ARG A 20 1.03 16.37 32.67
CA ARG A 20 0.62 16.20 34.07
C ARG A 20 0.64 14.72 34.50
N LYS A 21 0.22 13.80 33.64
CA LYS A 21 0.27 12.36 33.93
C LYS A 21 1.71 11.85 34.05
N LEU A 22 2.59 12.27 33.15
CA LEU A 22 4.03 11.97 33.20
C LEU A 22 4.68 12.50 34.48
N SER A 23 4.40 13.77 34.83
CA SER A 23 4.90 14.41 36.05
C SER A 23 4.56 13.58 37.29
N LYS A 24 3.32 13.15 37.44
CA LYS A 24 2.87 12.27 38.56
C LYS A 24 3.60 10.92 38.55
N LEU A 25 3.70 10.28 37.40
CA LEU A 25 4.33 8.96 37.27
C LEU A 25 5.82 8.99 37.58
N LEU A 26 6.53 9.99 37.03
CA LEU A 26 7.97 10.14 37.18
C LEU A 26 8.36 10.84 38.49
N LYS A 27 7.40 11.45 39.20
CA LYS A 27 7.58 12.30 40.37
C LYS A 27 8.55 13.45 40.09
N ARG A 28 8.32 14.15 38.97
CA ARG A 28 9.08 15.33 38.58
C ARG A 28 8.12 16.46 38.21
N PRO A 29 8.43 17.72 38.50
CA PRO A 29 7.63 18.86 38.05
C PRO A 29 7.46 18.85 36.52
N VAL A 30 6.33 19.36 36.02
CA VAL A 30 6.08 19.47 34.58
C VAL A 30 7.16 20.28 33.87
N SER A 31 7.71 21.30 34.53
CA SER A 31 8.79 22.14 34.01
C SER A 31 10.11 21.39 33.78
N GLU A 32 10.34 20.28 34.48
CA GLU A 32 11.56 19.47 34.36
C GLU A 32 11.43 18.36 33.32
N LEU A 33 10.24 18.12 32.72
CA LEU A 33 10.03 17.05 31.74
C LEU A 33 10.71 17.32 30.38
N GLY A 34 11.14 18.56 30.14
CA GLY A 34 11.77 18.93 28.87
C GLY A 34 10.83 18.67 27.66
N GLU A 35 11.43 18.26 26.56
CA GLU A 35 10.70 17.87 25.36
C GLU A 35 10.17 16.43 25.49
N VAL A 36 8.88 16.25 25.25
CA VAL A 36 8.21 14.94 25.30
C VAL A 36 7.93 14.49 23.88
N HIS A 37 8.67 13.51 23.41
CA HIS A 37 8.46 12.91 22.08
C HIS A 37 7.45 11.78 22.16
N ILE A 38 6.29 11.94 21.51
CA ILE A 38 5.33 10.86 21.35
C ILE A 38 5.89 9.90 20.30
N VAL A 39 6.11 8.64 20.66
CA VAL A 39 6.58 7.59 19.74
C VAL A 39 5.49 6.59 19.38
N ARG A 40 4.39 6.60 20.12
CA ARG A 40 3.19 5.83 19.78
C ARG A 40 1.96 6.42 20.44
N GLN A 41 0.89 6.53 19.62
CA GLN A 41 -0.46 6.86 20.07
C GLN A 41 -1.43 5.84 19.49
N SER A 42 -2.29 5.26 20.32
CA SER A 42 -3.30 4.30 19.92
C SER A 42 -4.60 4.48 20.69
N VAL A 43 -5.71 3.98 20.13
CA VAL A 43 -7.02 3.94 20.80
C VAL A 43 -7.22 2.56 21.42
N ASP A 44 -7.50 2.49 22.72
CA ASP A 44 -7.95 1.28 23.40
C ASP A 44 -9.47 1.31 23.53
N ALA A 45 -10.16 0.65 22.59
CA ALA A 45 -11.61 0.56 22.51
C ALA A 45 -12.16 -0.83 22.94
N ARG A 46 -11.38 -1.62 23.66
CA ARG A 46 -11.82 -2.95 24.15
C ARG A 46 -13.03 -2.87 25.06
N LYS A 47 -13.18 -1.76 25.79
CA LYS A 47 -14.35 -1.43 26.60
C LYS A 47 -14.99 -0.16 26.05
N LYS A 48 -16.17 -0.28 25.45
CA LYS A 48 -16.86 0.83 24.77
C LYS A 48 -17.31 1.96 25.69
N ASP A 49 -17.48 1.68 26.97
CA ASP A 49 -17.82 2.61 28.03
C ASP A 49 -16.59 3.33 28.64
N GLN A 50 -15.37 2.87 28.32
CA GLN A 50 -14.13 3.37 28.88
C GLN A 50 -13.02 3.44 27.82
N ILE A 51 -13.31 4.03 26.66
CA ILE A 51 -12.32 4.21 25.60
C ILE A 51 -11.24 5.18 26.05
N GLN A 52 -9.98 4.82 25.81
CA GLN A 52 -8.83 5.59 26.21
C GLN A 52 -7.83 5.76 25.06
N LEU A 53 -7.13 6.89 25.05
CA LEU A 53 -5.91 7.07 24.28
C LEU A 53 -4.75 6.50 25.08
N VAL A 54 -3.91 5.70 24.42
CA VAL A 54 -2.74 5.07 25.02
C VAL A 54 -1.50 5.58 24.34
N TYR A 55 -0.61 6.21 25.13
CA TYR A 55 0.62 6.81 24.64
C TYR A 55 1.85 6.02 25.09
N THR A 56 2.86 6.03 24.24
CA THR A 56 4.25 5.75 24.57
C THR A 56 5.05 6.97 24.21
N VAL A 57 5.87 7.46 25.13
CA VAL A 57 6.69 8.67 24.94
C VAL A 57 8.14 8.40 25.25
N GLN A 58 9.03 9.21 24.66
CA GLN A 58 10.45 9.25 24.98
C GLN A 58 10.81 10.66 25.44
N LEU A 59 11.66 10.75 26.45
CA LEU A 59 12.13 12.02 26.98
C LEU A 59 13.53 11.86 27.57
N ASN A 60 14.29 12.98 27.53
CA ASN A 60 15.57 13.12 28.23
C ASN A 60 15.35 13.87 29.54
N LEU A 61 15.83 13.34 30.62
CA LEU A 61 15.69 13.96 31.94
C LEU A 61 17.06 14.05 32.63
N ALA A 62 17.21 15.08 33.43
CA ALA A 62 18.27 15.04 34.43
C ALA A 62 18.01 13.86 35.40
N GLU A 63 19.06 13.17 35.81
CA GLU A 63 18.97 12.05 36.78
C GLU A 63 18.09 10.86 36.33
N GLU A 64 18.16 10.48 35.06
CA GLU A 64 17.45 9.29 34.54
C GLU A 64 17.73 8.03 35.36
N SER A 65 18.94 7.88 35.87
CA SER A 65 19.35 6.75 36.72
C SER A 65 18.49 6.62 37.97
N ALA A 66 18.14 7.72 38.64
CA ALA A 66 17.30 7.71 39.83
C ALA A 66 15.86 7.27 39.50
N ILE A 67 15.36 7.60 38.31
CA ILE A 67 14.04 7.14 37.86
C ILE A 67 14.07 5.66 37.52
N LEU A 68 15.10 5.19 36.83
CA LEU A 68 15.28 3.78 36.45
C LEU A 68 15.48 2.87 37.66
N GLN A 69 16.18 3.33 38.72
CA GLN A 69 16.34 2.61 39.99
C GLN A 69 15.01 2.32 40.68
N ARG A 70 13.95 3.10 40.41
CA ARG A 70 12.61 2.84 40.94
C ARG A 70 11.90 1.64 40.28
N GLN A 71 12.48 1.03 39.25
CA GLN A 71 12.00 -0.16 38.54
C GLN A 71 10.51 -0.08 38.14
N LEU A 72 10.08 1.10 37.70
CA LEU A 72 8.70 1.28 37.23
C LEU A 72 8.45 0.45 35.97
N ARG A 73 7.46 -0.43 36.01
CA ARG A 73 7.10 -1.35 34.90
C ARG A 73 6.93 -0.64 33.54
N GLN A 74 6.49 0.61 33.56
CA GLN A 74 6.20 1.42 32.37
C GLN A 74 7.42 2.18 31.85
N VAL A 75 8.54 2.19 32.59
CA VAL A 75 9.73 2.99 32.29
C VAL A 75 10.90 2.08 31.97
N LYS A 76 11.53 2.32 30.84
CA LYS A 76 12.75 1.60 30.46
C LYS A 76 13.77 2.56 29.82
N PRO A 77 15.06 2.26 29.91
CA PRO A 77 16.06 2.99 29.13
C PRO A 77 15.86 2.67 27.65
N VAL A 78 16.14 3.63 26.79
CA VAL A 78 16.09 3.44 25.35
C VAL A 78 17.22 4.22 24.69
N GLU A 79 17.85 3.61 23.70
CA GLU A 79 18.74 4.26 22.76
C GLU A 79 18.00 4.46 21.43
N ARG A 80 18.02 5.67 20.91
CA ARG A 80 17.44 5.96 19.60
C ARG A 80 18.35 5.35 18.55
N LYS A 81 17.92 4.26 17.94
CA LYS A 81 18.60 3.66 16.80
C LYS A 81 18.27 4.46 15.55
N THR A 82 19.25 5.18 15.04
CA THR A 82 19.16 5.87 13.76
C THR A 82 19.64 4.92 12.67
N TYR A 83 18.89 4.81 11.59
CA TYR A 83 19.34 4.08 10.41
C TYR A 83 20.43 4.90 9.69
N HIS A 84 21.49 4.24 9.26
CA HIS A 84 22.56 4.82 8.45
C HIS A 84 22.72 4.00 7.18
N PHE A 85 22.67 4.66 6.04
CA PHE A 85 22.98 4.03 4.76
C PHE A 85 24.49 3.69 4.72
N PRO A 86 24.88 2.50 4.20
CA PRO A 86 26.28 2.11 4.16
C PRO A 86 27.11 3.02 3.23
N ALA A 87 28.42 3.08 3.47
CA ALA A 87 29.33 3.80 2.60
C ALA A 87 29.35 3.17 1.19
N VAL A 88 29.39 4.02 0.16
CA VAL A 88 29.42 3.55 -1.23
C VAL A 88 30.79 2.97 -1.57
N ARG A 89 30.81 1.75 -2.12
CA ARG A 89 32.01 1.07 -2.65
C ARG A 89 31.95 0.90 -4.17
N ARG A 90 30.77 1.10 -4.78
CA ARG A 90 30.56 1.00 -6.21
C ARG A 90 31.59 1.82 -6.98
N GLN A 91 32.27 1.17 -7.96
CA GLN A 91 33.32 1.80 -8.77
C GLN A 91 32.87 2.09 -10.22
N SER A 92 31.68 1.63 -10.63
CA SER A 92 31.16 1.89 -11.97
C SER A 92 30.80 3.34 -12.17
N ASP A 93 31.20 3.90 -13.32
CA ASP A 93 30.83 5.24 -13.79
C ASP A 93 29.47 5.29 -14.50
N LYS A 94 28.90 4.11 -14.83
CA LYS A 94 27.56 4.03 -15.42
C LYS A 94 26.48 4.28 -14.38
N ARG A 95 25.46 5.07 -14.77
CA ARG A 95 24.30 5.34 -13.91
C ARG A 95 23.44 4.09 -13.77
N PRO A 96 23.03 3.70 -12.55
CA PRO A 96 21.98 2.70 -12.37
C PRO A 96 20.67 3.18 -13.01
N VAL A 97 19.96 2.26 -13.66
CA VAL A 97 18.62 2.52 -14.21
C VAL A 97 17.58 1.90 -13.26
N ILE A 98 16.63 2.71 -12.82
CA ILE A 98 15.51 2.30 -11.99
C ILE A 98 14.25 2.28 -12.86
N VAL A 99 13.62 1.13 -13.02
CA VAL A 99 12.40 0.98 -13.81
C VAL A 99 11.19 0.94 -12.91
N GLY A 100 10.36 1.98 -13.00
CA GLY A 100 9.19 2.22 -12.17
C GLY A 100 9.45 3.20 -11.03
N MET A 101 8.53 4.15 -10.86
CA MET A 101 8.60 5.22 -9.86
C MET A 101 7.54 5.05 -8.76
N GLY A 102 7.19 3.79 -8.44
CA GLY A 102 6.44 3.41 -7.24
C GLY A 102 7.34 3.45 -6.00
N PRO A 103 6.80 3.12 -4.79
CA PRO A 103 7.56 3.22 -3.53
C PRO A 103 8.92 2.50 -3.55
N ALA A 104 9.03 1.34 -4.19
CA ALA A 104 10.29 0.60 -4.28
C ALA A 104 11.34 1.36 -5.11
N GLY A 105 11.00 1.76 -6.33
CA GLY A 105 11.91 2.48 -7.21
C GLY A 105 12.25 3.87 -6.68
N LEU A 106 11.25 4.59 -6.16
CA LEU A 106 11.41 5.92 -5.59
C LEU A 106 12.41 5.93 -4.42
N PHE A 107 12.28 4.99 -3.48
CA PHE A 107 13.19 4.89 -2.33
C PHE A 107 14.55 4.30 -2.70
N CYS A 108 14.63 3.40 -3.68
CA CYS A 108 15.90 2.95 -4.22
C CYS A 108 16.69 4.13 -4.83
N ALA A 109 16.06 4.89 -5.71
CA ALA A 109 16.66 6.07 -6.32
C ALA A 109 17.08 7.12 -5.29
N LEU A 110 16.19 7.41 -4.31
CA LEU A 110 16.43 8.42 -3.28
C LEU A 110 17.65 8.10 -2.42
N TYR A 111 17.81 6.86 -1.97
CA TYR A 111 18.92 6.49 -1.11
C TYR A 111 20.24 6.33 -1.87
N LEU A 112 20.21 5.88 -3.12
CA LEU A 112 21.39 5.93 -4.00
C LEU A 112 21.82 7.38 -4.27
N ALA A 113 20.89 8.26 -4.64
CA ALA A 113 21.19 9.65 -4.93
C ALA A 113 21.73 10.41 -3.71
N ARG A 114 21.11 10.25 -2.54
CA ARG A 114 21.59 10.83 -1.26
C ARG A 114 22.98 10.35 -0.89
N SER A 115 23.39 9.17 -1.33
CA SER A 115 24.75 8.64 -1.11
C SER A 115 25.75 8.98 -2.22
N GLY A 116 25.36 9.84 -3.18
CA GLY A 116 26.24 10.31 -4.27
C GLY A 116 26.22 9.43 -5.52
N VAL A 117 25.26 8.54 -5.66
CA VAL A 117 25.05 7.68 -6.85
C VAL A 117 23.77 8.12 -7.58
N PRO A 118 23.81 9.14 -8.44
CA PRO A 118 22.65 9.59 -9.19
C PRO A 118 22.19 8.52 -10.18
N CYS A 119 20.86 8.34 -10.30
CA CYS A 119 20.23 7.30 -11.11
C CYS A 119 19.53 7.89 -12.33
N THR A 120 19.25 7.05 -13.34
CA THR A 120 18.21 7.31 -14.33
C THR A 120 16.95 6.55 -13.91
N VAL A 121 15.82 7.25 -13.79
CA VAL A 121 14.52 6.65 -13.42
C VAL A 121 13.62 6.65 -14.65
N LEU A 122 13.10 5.50 -15.02
CA LEU A 122 12.14 5.31 -16.11
C LEU A 122 10.75 5.07 -15.52
N GLU A 123 9.78 5.90 -15.86
CA GLU A 123 8.38 5.73 -15.48
C GLU A 123 7.51 5.71 -16.75
N GLN A 124 6.75 4.63 -16.94
CA GLN A 124 5.91 4.49 -18.16
C GLN A 124 4.74 5.47 -18.18
N GLY A 125 4.26 5.90 -17.01
CA GLY A 125 3.18 6.87 -16.90
C GLY A 125 3.69 8.30 -16.82
N ARG A 126 2.78 9.19 -16.46
CA ARG A 126 3.01 10.63 -16.42
C ARG A 126 3.41 11.12 -15.02
N PRO A 127 3.98 12.34 -14.90
CA PRO A 127 4.19 12.99 -13.63
C PRO A 127 2.83 13.19 -12.91
N VAL A 128 2.87 13.25 -11.58
CA VAL A 128 1.67 13.17 -10.74
C VAL A 128 0.61 14.23 -11.09
N GLU A 129 1.01 15.42 -11.51
CA GLU A 129 0.10 16.51 -11.87
C GLU A 129 -0.72 16.21 -13.14
N GLU A 130 -0.13 15.55 -14.10
CA GLU A 130 -0.81 15.12 -15.33
C GLU A 130 -1.60 13.84 -15.10
N ARG A 131 -1.01 12.90 -14.36
CA ARG A 131 -1.64 11.64 -13.97
C ARG A 131 -2.96 11.85 -13.23
N VAL A 132 -3.04 12.85 -12.35
CA VAL A 132 -4.30 13.22 -11.67
C VAL A 132 -5.41 13.52 -12.69
N ARG A 133 -5.08 14.27 -13.74
CA ARG A 133 -6.05 14.60 -14.79
C ARG A 133 -6.49 13.37 -15.59
N ASP A 134 -5.56 12.47 -15.90
CA ASP A 134 -5.87 11.21 -16.58
C ASP A 134 -6.84 10.35 -15.74
N VAL A 135 -6.57 10.23 -14.44
CA VAL A 135 -7.38 9.45 -13.51
C VAL A 135 -8.76 10.07 -13.30
N GLU A 136 -8.85 11.38 -13.10
CA GLU A 136 -10.12 12.10 -12.95
C GLU A 136 -10.96 12.02 -14.24
N SER A 137 -10.34 12.15 -15.41
CA SER A 137 -11.00 11.96 -16.70
C SER A 137 -11.56 10.55 -16.83
N PHE A 138 -10.77 9.52 -16.48
CA PHE A 138 -11.23 8.14 -16.51
C PHE A 138 -12.44 7.91 -15.59
N TRP A 139 -12.40 8.42 -14.37
CA TRP A 139 -13.51 8.26 -13.43
C TRP A 139 -14.79 8.98 -13.86
N GLN A 140 -14.66 10.12 -14.56
CA GLN A 140 -15.81 10.89 -15.03
C GLN A 140 -16.40 10.38 -16.34
N THR A 141 -15.57 9.87 -17.23
CA THR A 141 -15.96 9.62 -18.63
C THR A 141 -15.78 8.16 -19.07
N GLY A 142 -15.09 7.33 -18.29
CA GLY A 142 -14.70 5.97 -18.70
C GLY A 142 -13.53 5.93 -19.72
N ALA A 143 -12.93 7.08 -20.06
CA ALA A 143 -11.82 7.14 -21.03
C ALA A 143 -10.49 6.75 -20.33
N LEU A 144 -10.13 5.47 -20.40
CA LEU A 144 -8.91 4.93 -19.80
C LEU A 144 -7.67 5.32 -20.62
N ASN A 145 -6.66 5.90 -19.94
CA ASN A 145 -5.31 5.97 -20.44
C ASN A 145 -4.51 4.77 -19.92
N GLU A 146 -4.23 3.79 -20.79
CA GLU A 146 -3.54 2.55 -20.39
C GLU A 146 -2.11 2.75 -19.89
N ARG A 147 -1.48 3.88 -20.20
CA ARG A 147 -0.11 4.19 -19.78
C ARG A 147 -0.06 5.10 -18.52
N SER A 148 -1.14 5.84 -18.22
CA SER A 148 -1.21 6.75 -17.07
C SER A 148 -2.58 6.67 -16.41
N ASN A 149 -2.66 5.99 -15.27
CA ASN A 149 -3.91 5.65 -14.58
C ASN A 149 -3.66 5.42 -13.07
N VAL A 150 -4.59 4.79 -12.36
CA VAL A 150 -4.45 4.48 -10.92
C VAL A 150 -3.26 3.54 -10.63
N GLN A 151 -2.85 2.71 -11.58
CA GLN A 151 -1.75 1.75 -11.41
C GLN A 151 -0.39 2.30 -11.86
N PHE A 152 -0.37 3.06 -12.96
CA PHE A 152 0.83 3.53 -13.63
C PHE A 152 0.99 5.05 -13.54
N GLY A 153 2.22 5.48 -13.36
CA GLY A 153 2.63 6.87 -13.22
C GLY A 153 3.37 7.13 -11.92
N GLU A 154 3.86 8.33 -11.78
CA GLU A 154 4.67 8.78 -10.66
C GLU A 154 4.03 8.44 -9.30
N GLY A 155 4.83 7.83 -8.41
CA GLY A 155 4.40 7.36 -7.09
C GLY A 155 3.72 5.98 -7.09
N GLY A 156 3.45 5.37 -8.28
CA GLY A 156 2.82 4.07 -8.42
C GLY A 156 1.37 4.04 -7.92
N ALA A 157 0.79 2.84 -7.76
CA ALA A 157 -0.59 2.64 -7.31
C ALA A 157 -0.85 3.24 -5.91
N GLY A 158 0.17 3.37 -5.07
CA GLY A 158 0.09 3.96 -3.73
C GLY A 158 -0.43 5.39 -3.70
N THR A 159 -0.18 6.19 -4.75
CA THR A 159 -0.61 7.60 -4.85
C THR A 159 -2.13 7.77 -4.82
N PHE A 160 -2.88 6.81 -5.36
CA PHE A 160 -4.35 6.81 -5.37
C PHE A 160 -4.91 5.76 -4.40
N SER A 161 -4.39 5.75 -3.18
CA SER A 161 -4.81 4.87 -2.10
C SER A 161 -5.06 5.66 -0.80
N ASP A 162 -5.42 4.99 0.28
CA ASP A 162 -5.46 5.61 1.62
C ASP A 162 -4.07 6.04 2.12
N GLY A 163 -3.01 5.55 1.48
CA GLY A 163 -1.65 5.86 1.92
C GLY A 163 -1.28 5.25 3.27
N LYS A 164 -1.80 4.06 3.57
CA LYS A 164 -1.46 3.34 4.81
C LYS A 164 0.01 2.99 4.86
N LEU A 165 0.61 3.27 6.01
CA LEU A 165 2.01 2.97 6.30
C LEU A 165 2.17 1.81 7.30
N THR A 166 1.07 1.14 7.67
CA THR A 166 1.14 -0.06 8.53
C THR A 166 1.72 -1.24 7.76
N THR A 167 2.67 -1.91 8.36
CA THR A 167 3.31 -3.11 7.80
C THR A 167 3.57 -4.14 8.90
N GLY A 168 3.63 -5.41 8.53
CA GLY A 168 4.07 -6.49 9.43
C GLY A 168 5.60 -6.65 9.48
N THR A 169 6.34 -5.87 8.71
CA THR A 169 7.80 -5.89 8.69
C THR A 169 8.38 -5.18 9.92
N HIS A 170 9.41 -5.76 10.52
CA HIS A 170 10.21 -5.16 11.57
C HIS A 170 11.62 -4.94 11.04
N ASP A 171 11.87 -3.80 10.39
CA ASP A 171 13.12 -3.48 9.73
C ASP A 171 13.60 -2.08 10.19
N PRO A 172 14.88 -1.89 10.52
CA PRO A 172 15.40 -0.58 10.95
C PRO A 172 15.24 0.52 9.88
N ARG A 173 15.12 0.17 8.60
CA ARG A 173 14.91 1.11 7.49
C ARG A 173 13.52 1.75 7.50
N MET A 174 12.56 1.18 8.26
CA MET A 174 11.22 1.76 8.37
C MET A 174 11.25 3.19 8.92
N SER A 175 12.10 3.47 9.94
CA SER A 175 12.22 4.82 10.47
C SER A 175 12.67 5.80 9.39
N ALA A 176 13.65 5.38 8.57
CA ALA A 176 14.15 6.18 7.45
C ALA A 176 13.08 6.44 6.38
N VAL A 177 12.18 5.47 6.12
CA VAL A 177 11.03 5.66 5.21
C VAL A 177 10.07 6.71 5.77
N PHE A 178 9.66 6.59 7.04
CA PHE A 178 8.77 7.56 7.68
C PHE A 178 9.38 8.97 7.76
N GLU A 179 10.65 9.07 8.14
CA GLU A 179 11.38 10.33 8.20
C GLU A 179 11.49 10.98 6.81
N SER A 180 11.74 10.19 5.75
CA SER A 180 11.77 10.69 4.37
C SER A 180 10.41 11.19 3.90
N PHE A 181 9.32 10.49 4.22
CA PHE A 181 7.97 10.99 3.92
C PHE A 181 7.65 12.28 4.68
N ALA A 182 7.97 12.35 5.97
CA ALA A 182 7.76 13.56 6.77
C ALA A 182 8.58 14.75 6.23
N ALA A 183 9.86 14.53 5.87
CA ALA A 183 10.71 15.53 5.25
C ALA A 183 10.18 16.00 3.88
N ALA A 184 9.50 15.12 3.15
CA ALA A 184 8.84 15.45 1.89
C ALA A 184 7.46 16.10 2.06
N GLY A 185 7.03 16.41 3.30
CA GLY A 185 5.78 17.13 3.59
C GLY A 185 4.60 16.25 3.99
N ALA A 186 4.81 14.96 4.27
CA ALA A 186 3.75 14.16 4.87
C ALA A 186 3.44 14.65 6.30
N PRO A 187 2.20 14.48 6.78
CA PRO A 187 1.82 14.85 8.15
C PRO A 187 2.73 14.18 9.18
N THR A 188 3.27 14.96 10.12
CA THR A 188 4.29 14.47 11.08
C THR A 188 3.79 13.42 12.07
N ASP A 189 2.47 13.32 12.25
CA ASP A 189 1.87 12.29 13.10
C ASP A 189 2.08 10.86 12.57
N ILE A 190 2.46 10.68 11.28
CA ILE A 190 2.87 9.37 10.76
C ILE A 190 4.05 8.78 11.55
N LEU A 191 4.88 9.61 12.18
CA LEU A 191 6.05 9.20 12.94
C LEU A 191 5.68 8.48 14.25
N TYR A 192 4.46 8.68 14.77
CA TYR A 192 4.03 8.14 16.06
C TYR A 192 2.64 7.50 16.08
N SER A 193 1.84 7.70 15.08
CA SER A 193 0.52 7.07 15.00
C SER A 193 0.65 5.55 14.95
N HIS A 194 -0.21 4.84 15.67
CA HIS A 194 -0.24 3.37 15.60
C HIS A 194 -0.74 2.85 14.25
N LYS A 195 -1.60 3.62 13.59
CA LYS A 195 -2.12 3.33 12.25
C LYS A 195 -1.85 4.53 11.33
N PRO A 196 -0.56 4.78 11.00
CA PRO A 196 -0.20 5.95 10.21
C PRO A 196 -0.73 5.82 8.78
N HIS A 197 -1.23 6.94 8.25
CA HIS A 197 -1.63 7.08 6.86
C HIS A 197 -1.33 8.50 6.38
N ILE A 198 -1.16 8.67 5.07
CA ILE A 198 -0.85 9.97 4.49
C ILE A 198 -2.12 10.59 3.86
N GLY A 199 -2.93 9.80 3.17
CA GLY A 199 -4.06 10.24 2.36
C GLY A 199 -3.64 10.52 0.91
N THR A 200 -4.55 10.24 -0.04
CA THR A 200 -4.26 10.38 -1.47
C THR A 200 -3.94 11.82 -1.89
N ASP A 201 -4.56 12.81 -1.26
CA ASP A 201 -4.34 14.24 -1.46
C ASP A 201 -2.91 14.66 -1.07
N CYS A 202 -2.47 14.31 0.15
CA CYS A 202 -1.12 14.62 0.63
C CYS A 202 -0.04 13.83 -0.12
N LEU A 203 -0.30 12.59 -0.52
CA LEU A 203 0.66 11.76 -1.24
C LEU A 203 1.12 12.38 -2.56
N ARG A 204 0.24 13.08 -3.27
CA ARG A 204 0.57 13.79 -4.51
C ARG A 204 1.70 14.81 -4.31
N ASP A 205 1.61 15.61 -3.24
CA ASP A 205 2.63 16.60 -2.89
C ASP A 205 3.92 15.93 -2.38
N VAL A 206 3.80 14.90 -1.56
CA VAL A 206 4.95 14.15 -1.05
C VAL A 206 5.77 13.54 -2.18
N VAL A 207 5.11 12.87 -3.13
CA VAL A 207 5.79 12.25 -4.28
C VAL A 207 6.48 13.30 -5.15
N ARG A 208 5.79 14.43 -5.44
CA ARG A 208 6.37 15.57 -6.16
C ARG A 208 7.61 16.12 -5.44
N ASN A 209 7.56 16.28 -4.13
CA ASN A 209 8.68 16.82 -3.36
C ASN A 209 9.89 15.87 -3.37
N ILE A 210 9.68 14.55 -3.30
CA ILE A 210 10.76 13.57 -3.46
C ILE A 210 11.35 13.64 -4.87
N ARG A 211 10.54 13.81 -5.93
CA ARG A 211 11.02 14.05 -7.29
C ARG A 211 11.94 15.26 -7.35
N MET A 212 11.54 16.39 -6.75
CA MET A 212 12.34 17.60 -6.74
C MET A 212 13.68 17.40 -6.04
N GLU A 213 13.70 16.62 -4.96
CA GLU A 213 14.95 16.22 -4.30
C GLU A 213 15.83 15.38 -5.21
N LEU A 214 15.27 14.36 -5.89
CA LEU A 214 16.01 13.52 -6.83
C LEU A 214 16.65 14.32 -7.97
N LEU A 215 15.89 15.24 -8.56
CA LEU A 215 16.41 16.14 -9.61
C LEU A 215 17.54 17.04 -9.07
N GLY A 216 17.39 17.58 -7.86
CA GLY A 216 18.41 18.38 -7.18
C GLY A 216 19.69 17.58 -6.86
N LEU A 217 19.57 16.27 -6.68
CA LEU A 217 20.69 15.33 -6.49
C LEU A 217 21.28 14.81 -7.82
N GLY A 218 20.83 15.32 -8.96
CA GLY A 218 21.37 15.01 -10.27
C GLY A 218 20.83 13.73 -10.92
N CYS A 219 19.71 13.19 -10.46
CA CYS A 219 19.01 12.10 -11.14
C CYS A 219 18.38 12.57 -12.45
N ASP A 220 18.32 11.66 -13.43
CA ASP A 220 17.58 11.83 -14.70
C ASP A 220 16.25 11.08 -14.58
N ILE A 221 15.12 11.77 -14.67
CA ILE A 221 13.79 11.16 -14.54
C ILE A 221 13.07 11.30 -15.88
N ARG A 222 12.69 10.17 -16.48
CA ARG A 222 12.01 10.08 -17.77
C ARG A 222 10.61 9.52 -17.56
N TYR A 223 9.63 10.34 -17.89
CA TYR A 223 8.22 9.96 -17.90
C TYR A 223 7.77 9.51 -19.29
N SER A 224 6.65 8.81 -19.35
CA SER A 224 6.17 8.17 -20.59
C SER A 224 7.27 7.32 -21.25
N ALA A 225 8.17 6.77 -20.43
CA ALA A 225 9.33 6.00 -20.82
C ALA A 225 9.19 4.55 -20.32
N ARG A 226 8.91 3.65 -21.25
CA ARG A 226 8.71 2.22 -20.97
C ARG A 226 9.99 1.43 -21.29
N MET A 227 10.42 0.59 -20.38
CA MET A 227 11.42 -0.43 -20.67
C MET A 227 10.80 -1.51 -21.56
N THR A 228 11.41 -1.75 -22.73
CA THR A 228 10.95 -2.73 -23.73
C THR A 228 11.89 -3.93 -23.85
N GLY A 229 13.08 -3.88 -23.23
CA GLY A 229 14.04 -4.98 -23.27
C GLY A 229 15.21 -4.82 -22.33
N LEU A 230 15.91 -5.93 -22.12
CA LEU A 230 17.22 -5.99 -21.47
C LEU A 230 18.29 -6.38 -22.51
N CYS A 231 19.40 -5.65 -22.51
CA CYS A 231 20.56 -5.98 -23.33
C CYS A 231 21.61 -6.66 -22.46
N SER A 232 22.19 -7.77 -22.92
CA SER A 232 23.18 -8.53 -22.17
C SER A 232 24.29 -9.06 -23.05
N ASP A 233 25.46 -9.26 -22.45
CA ASP A 233 26.57 -10.03 -23.00
C ASP A 233 26.82 -11.20 -22.06
N GLY A 234 26.48 -12.40 -22.53
CA GLY A 234 26.45 -13.61 -21.70
C GLY A 234 25.47 -13.47 -20.53
N ASP A 235 25.97 -13.62 -19.31
CA ASP A 235 25.21 -13.54 -18.07
C ASP A 235 25.20 -12.13 -17.42
N ARG A 236 25.68 -11.11 -18.14
CA ARG A 236 25.85 -9.74 -17.61
C ARG A 236 25.03 -8.72 -18.40
N LEU A 237 24.33 -7.86 -17.68
CA LEU A 237 23.61 -6.71 -18.24
C LEU A 237 24.58 -5.70 -18.87
N THR A 238 24.24 -5.19 -20.05
CA THR A 238 24.99 -4.11 -20.75
C THR A 238 24.14 -2.85 -20.96
N GLY A 239 22.80 -2.98 -20.96
CA GLY A 239 21.89 -1.89 -21.17
C GLY A 239 20.44 -2.29 -21.07
N VAL A 240 19.55 -1.31 -21.24
CA VAL A 240 18.10 -1.50 -21.33
C VAL A 240 17.57 -0.83 -22.59
N ARG A 241 16.60 -1.46 -23.25
CA ARG A 241 15.86 -0.83 -24.35
C ARG A 241 14.69 -0.03 -23.79
N VAL A 242 14.51 1.16 -24.31
CA VAL A 242 13.52 2.13 -23.81
C VAL A 242 12.75 2.70 -24.99
N GLN A 243 11.45 2.86 -24.81
CA GLN A 243 10.57 3.59 -25.72
C GLN A 243 9.89 4.72 -24.96
N GLU A 244 10.11 5.95 -25.37
CA GLU A 244 9.45 7.14 -24.83
C GLU A 244 8.24 7.49 -25.68
N SER A 245 7.07 7.57 -25.06
CA SER A 245 5.79 7.80 -25.76
C SER A 245 5.62 6.85 -26.96
N ASP A 246 5.39 7.39 -28.15
CA ASP A 246 5.29 6.64 -29.41
C ASP A 246 6.56 6.84 -30.29
N GLY A 247 7.65 7.30 -29.67
CA GLY A 247 8.93 7.50 -30.34
C GLY A 247 9.66 6.18 -30.67
N PRO A 248 10.79 6.27 -31.37
CA PRO A 248 11.62 5.10 -31.66
C PRO A 248 12.20 4.51 -30.37
N GLU A 249 12.38 3.20 -30.37
CA GLU A 249 13.12 2.50 -29.33
C GLU A 249 14.61 2.84 -29.41
N TYR A 250 15.25 3.02 -28.24
CA TYR A 250 16.69 3.26 -28.13
C TYR A 250 17.29 2.45 -26.98
N GLU A 251 18.60 2.26 -27.01
CA GLU A 251 19.34 1.60 -25.95
C GLU A 251 19.95 2.62 -24.97
N LEU A 252 19.72 2.40 -23.68
CA LEU A 252 20.34 3.11 -22.59
C LEU A 252 21.40 2.21 -21.94
N SER A 253 22.68 2.52 -22.13
CA SER A 253 23.79 1.73 -21.59
C SER A 253 23.83 1.81 -20.07
N THR A 254 23.80 0.67 -19.41
CA THR A 254 23.95 0.53 -17.95
C THR A 254 24.44 -0.88 -17.62
N ASP A 255 25.10 -1.02 -16.49
CA ASP A 255 25.46 -2.32 -15.90
C ASP A 255 24.57 -2.71 -14.73
N THR A 256 23.60 -1.86 -14.40
CA THR A 256 22.74 -2.04 -13.22
C THR A 256 21.34 -1.57 -13.53
N VAL A 257 20.36 -2.48 -13.44
CA VAL A 257 18.94 -2.16 -13.57
C VAL A 257 18.15 -2.68 -12.36
N VAL A 258 17.27 -1.84 -11.81
CA VAL A 258 16.33 -2.21 -10.74
C VAL A 258 14.94 -2.35 -11.36
N LEU A 259 14.34 -3.54 -11.23
CA LEU A 259 13.01 -3.82 -11.74
C LEU A 259 11.97 -3.55 -10.64
N ALA A 260 11.48 -2.33 -10.55
CA ALA A 260 10.47 -1.87 -9.58
C ALA A 260 9.11 -1.59 -10.23
N VAL A 261 8.72 -2.42 -11.20
CA VAL A 261 7.65 -2.22 -12.19
C VAL A 261 6.21 -2.33 -11.67
N GLY A 262 6.00 -2.67 -10.38
CA GLY A 262 4.66 -3.00 -9.88
C GLY A 262 4.13 -4.32 -10.46
N HIS A 263 2.86 -4.67 -10.14
CA HIS A 263 2.30 -5.98 -10.55
C HIS A 263 1.10 -5.87 -11.51
N SER A 264 0.83 -4.69 -12.06
CA SER A 264 -0.38 -4.43 -12.85
C SER A 264 -0.17 -4.42 -14.35
N ASP A 265 1.07 -4.57 -14.84
CA ASP A 265 1.41 -4.68 -16.27
C ASP A 265 1.87 -6.11 -16.58
N ALA A 266 1.00 -6.90 -17.21
CA ALA A 266 1.28 -8.26 -17.64
C ALA A 266 2.47 -8.32 -18.62
N GLY A 267 2.62 -7.32 -19.50
CA GLY A 267 3.69 -7.24 -20.50
C GLY A 267 5.09 -7.20 -19.88
N ASN A 268 5.24 -6.67 -18.67
CA ASN A 268 6.53 -6.75 -17.95
C ASN A 268 6.91 -8.20 -17.61
N TYR A 269 5.96 -9.02 -17.17
CA TYR A 269 6.23 -10.42 -16.86
C TYR A 269 6.51 -11.25 -18.10
N GLU A 270 5.80 -10.98 -19.21
CA GLU A 270 6.08 -11.59 -20.51
C GLU A 270 7.49 -11.25 -21.00
N LEU A 271 7.89 -9.97 -20.85
CA LEU A 271 9.25 -9.54 -21.13
C LEU A 271 10.27 -10.29 -20.25
N PHE A 272 10.05 -10.38 -18.94
CA PHE A 272 10.96 -11.08 -18.03
C PHE A 272 11.10 -12.58 -18.39
N GLN A 273 10.01 -13.21 -18.78
CA GLN A 273 10.02 -14.59 -19.27
C GLN A 273 10.81 -14.71 -20.57
N SER A 274 10.62 -13.79 -21.52
CA SER A 274 11.28 -13.82 -22.83
C SER A 274 12.80 -13.64 -22.76
N VAL A 275 13.30 -12.88 -21.75
CA VAL A 275 14.73 -12.70 -21.49
C VAL A 275 15.32 -13.72 -20.52
N GLY A 276 14.55 -14.73 -20.15
CA GLY A 276 15.00 -15.87 -19.35
C GLY A 276 15.16 -15.62 -17.85
N LEU A 277 14.52 -14.59 -17.29
CA LEU A 277 14.50 -14.41 -15.84
C LEU A 277 13.69 -15.54 -15.19
N THR A 278 14.25 -16.15 -14.16
CA THR A 278 13.55 -17.20 -13.40
C THR A 278 12.40 -16.59 -12.62
N MET A 279 11.20 -17.16 -12.79
CA MET A 279 10.00 -16.72 -12.10
C MET A 279 9.26 -17.90 -11.46
N GLU A 280 8.57 -17.62 -10.36
CA GLU A 280 7.77 -18.59 -9.60
C GLU A 280 6.34 -18.09 -9.47
N ARG A 281 5.38 -19.02 -9.48
CA ARG A 281 3.98 -18.76 -9.15
C ARG A 281 3.87 -18.39 -7.68
N LYS A 282 3.04 -17.40 -7.37
CA LYS A 282 2.85 -16.91 -6.00
C LYS A 282 1.36 -16.83 -5.68
N SER A 283 0.99 -17.20 -4.44
CA SER A 283 -0.37 -16.99 -3.93
C SER A 283 -0.71 -15.50 -3.82
N PHE A 284 -1.96 -15.19 -4.08
CA PHE A 284 -2.55 -13.86 -3.95
C PHE A 284 -3.97 -13.96 -3.39
N ALA A 285 -4.79 -12.93 -3.47
CA ALA A 285 -6.18 -12.99 -3.06
C ALA A 285 -7.06 -12.20 -4.03
N ILE A 286 -8.28 -12.65 -4.22
CA ILE A 286 -9.29 -11.96 -5.02
C ILE A 286 -10.63 -11.90 -4.28
N GLY A 287 -11.49 -11.00 -4.69
CA GLY A 287 -12.84 -10.84 -4.17
C GLY A 287 -13.48 -9.55 -4.67
N VAL A 288 -14.10 -8.83 -3.75
CA VAL A 288 -14.84 -7.61 -4.02
C VAL A 288 -14.46 -6.51 -3.05
N ARG A 289 -14.81 -5.26 -3.35
CA ARG A 289 -14.89 -4.19 -2.35
C ARG A 289 -16.24 -4.28 -1.64
N ILE A 290 -16.24 -4.03 -0.34
CA ILE A 290 -17.46 -3.89 0.46
C ILE A 290 -17.53 -2.49 1.03
N GLU A 291 -18.67 -1.82 0.88
CA GLU A 291 -18.93 -0.47 1.39
C GLU A 291 -20.01 -0.49 2.46
N HIS A 292 -19.75 0.25 3.53
CA HIS A 292 -20.69 0.49 4.64
C HIS A 292 -20.80 1.98 4.94
N ASP A 293 -21.86 2.39 5.62
CA ASP A 293 -21.92 3.70 6.24
C ASP A 293 -20.85 3.82 7.33
N GLN A 294 -19.97 4.85 7.22
CA GLN A 294 -18.84 5.03 8.14
C GLN A 294 -19.30 5.30 9.56
N ALA A 295 -20.36 6.08 9.75
CA ALA A 295 -20.87 6.42 11.06
C ALA A 295 -21.42 5.18 11.76
N ALA A 296 -22.18 4.35 11.06
CA ALA A 296 -22.72 3.11 11.61
C ALA A 296 -21.61 2.15 12.09
N ILE A 297 -20.56 1.97 11.30
CA ILE A 297 -19.40 1.14 11.69
C ILE A 297 -18.65 1.76 12.86
N SER A 298 -18.44 3.08 12.87
CA SER A 298 -17.77 3.78 13.98
C SER A 298 -18.56 3.65 15.27
N GLN A 299 -19.88 3.82 15.23
CA GLN A 299 -20.77 3.62 16.38
C GLN A 299 -20.74 2.19 16.88
N ALA A 300 -20.75 1.21 15.97
CA ALA A 300 -20.65 -0.20 16.33
C ALA A 300 -19.35 -0.54 17.07
N GLN A 301 -18.25 0.14 16.74
CA GLN A 301 -16.94 -0.12 17.35
C GLN A 301 -16.68 0.73 18.60
N PHE A 302 -17.01 2.01 18.57
CA PHE A 302 -16.65 2.98 19.62
C PHE A 302 -17.80 3.38 20.54
N GLY A 303 -19.04 2.97 20.24
CA GLY A 303 -20.19 3.32 21.07
C GLY A 303 -20.44 4.84 21.11
N PRO A 304 -20.83 5.41 22.29
CA PRO A 304 -21.29 6.81 22.37
C PRO A 304 -20.27 7.89 22.01
N VAL A 305 -18.98 7.59 22.07
CA VAL A 305 -17.89 8.57 21.84
C VAL A 305 -17.30 8.49 20.44
N TRP A 306 -17.98 7.81 19.52
CA TRP A 306 -17.48 7.53 18.18
C TRP A 306 -17.14 8.80 17.37
N ASP A 307 -17.88 9.87 17.57
CA ASP A 307 -17.73 11.17 16.89
C ASP A 307 -16.53 12.00 17.40
N ARG A 308 -15.92 11.58 18.52
CA ARG A 308 -14.73 12.21 19.12
C ARG A 308 -13.43 11.47 18.79
N LEU A 309 -13.52 10.41 18.03
CA LEU A 309 -12.41 9.57 17.64
C LEU A 309 -12.21 9.63 16.12
N PRO A 310 -10.99 9.37 15.64
CA PRO A 310 -10.80 9.18 14.20
C PRO A 310 -11.75 8.10 13.66
N PRO A 311 -12.18 8.20 12.39
CA PRO A 311 -13.04 7.19 11.77
C PRO A 311 -12.50 5.78 12.00
N SER A 312 -13.37 4.88 12.45
CA SER A 312 -12.95 3.49 12.73
C SER A 312 -12.61 2.75 11.46
N ASP A 313 -11.67 1.84 11.56
CA ASP A 313 -11.39 0.83 10.56
C ASP A 313 -11.64 -0.57 11.13
N TYR A 314 -11.57 -1.59 10.27
CA TYR A 314 -11.65 -2.99 10.72
C TYR A 314 -10.56 -3.83 10.04
N LYS A 315 -10.07 -4.83 10.78
CA LYS A 315 -9.19 -5.88 10.25
C LYS A 315 -9.77 -7.22 10.67
N LEU A 316 -10.44 -7.88 9.74
CA LEU A 316 -11.17 -9.11 9.97
C LEU A 316 -10.56 -10.25 9.18
N SER A 317 -10.58 -11.44 9.77
CA SER A 317 -10.24 -12.68 9.10
C SER A 317 -10.99 -13.83 9.72
N CYS A 318 -11.31 -14.84 8.92
CA CYS A 318 -11.81 -16.13 9.39
C CYS A 318 -11.23 -17.24 8.52
N HIS A 319 -11.06 -18.39 9.14
CA HIS A 319 -10.77 -19.64 8.46
C HIS A 319 -12.02 -20.51 8.49
N LEU A 320 -12.48 -20.94 7.33
CA LEU A 320 -13.69 -21.72 7.20
C LEU A 320 -13.40 -23.23 7.27
N PRO A 321 -14.38 -24.06 7.67
CA PRO A 321 -14.20 -25.52 7.78
C PRO A 321 -13.74 -26.19 6.48
N LEU A 322 -14.08 -25.63 5.32
CA LEU A 322 -13.65 -26.11 4.00
C LEU A 322 -12.19 -25.76 3.63
N GLY A 323 -11.41 -25.22 4.59
CA GLY A 323 -9.98 -24.93 4.41
C GLY A 323 -9.67 -23.59 3.76
N ARG A 324 -10.68 -22.77 3.43
CA ARG A 324 -10.47 -21.43 2.85
C ARG A 324 -10.53 -20.35 3.93
N SER A 325 -9.78 -19.26 3.69
CA SER A 325 -9.80 -18.09 4.55
C SER A 325 -10.36 -16.89 3.79
N ALA A 326 -11.27 -16.16 4.44
CA ALA A 326 -11.67 -14.83 4.01
C ALA A 326 -11.08 -13.78 4.95
N PHE A 327 -10.75 -12.60 4.40
CA PHE A 327 -10.21 -11.50 5.19
C PHE A 327 -10.52 -10.15 4.57
N THR A 328 -10.44 -9.10 5.39
CA THR A 328 -10.52 -7.71 4.91
C THR A 328 -9.13 -7.19 4.58
N PHE A 329 -9.03 -6.44 3.50
CA PHE A 329 -7.79 -5.91 2.98
C PHE A 329 -7.95 -4.44 2.60
N CYS A 330 -6.89 -3.65 2.75
CA CYS A 330 -6.84 -2.23 2.35
C CYS A 330 -8.14 -1.46 2.68
N VAL A 331 -8.55 -1.50 3.96
CA VAL A 331 -9.77 -0.82 4.43
C VAL A 331 -9.55 0.69 4.45
N CYS A 332 -10.41 1.45 3.80
CA CYS A 332 -10.33 2.89 3.59
C CYS A 332 -11.49 3.59 4.33
N PRO A 333 -11.26 4.04 5.60
CA PRO A 333 -12.27 4.80 6.34
C PRO A 333 -12.56 6.13 5.65
N GLY A 334 -13.84 6.56 5.66
CA GLY A 334 -14.26 7.80 5.02
C GLY A 334 -13.78 7.90 3.57
N GLY A 335 -13.74 6.77 2.86
CA GLY A 335 -13.10 6.66 1.56
C GLY A 335 -14.06 6.33 0.43
N GLN A 336 -13.47 6.03 -0.71
CA GLN A 336 -14.19 5.73 -1.96
C GLN A 336 -13.65 4.44 -2.57
N VAL A 337 -14.52 3.67 -3.21
CA VAL A 337 -14.14 2.64 -4.17
C VAL A 337 -13.80 3.33 -5.49
N VAL A 338 -12.70 2.95 -6.10
CA VAL A 338 -12.20 3.60 -7.32
C VAL A 338 -11.98 2.61 -8.44
N ALA A 339 -12.20 3.07 -9.68
CA ALA A 339 -11.84 2.34 -10.88
C ALA A 339 -10.31 2.33 -11.03
N ALA A 340 -9.71 1.14 -10.98
CA ALA A 340 -8.28 0.93 -10.99
C ALA A 340 -7.82 0.07 -12.18
N ALA A 341 -8.63 0.02 -13.25
CA ALA A 341 -8.28 -0.64 -14.49
C ALA A 341 -7.01 -0.03 -15.11
N SER A 342 -6.24 -0.86 -15.79
CA SER A 342 -5.04 -0.47 -16.54
C SER A 342 -5.03 -0.98 -17.99
N GLU A 343 -6.05 -1.74 -18.36
CA GLU A 343 -6.20 -2.36 -19.68
C GLU A 343 -7.65 -2.21 -20.16
N GLN A 344 -7.84 -2.00 -21.46
CA GLN A 344 -9.17 -1.99 -22.07
C GLN A 344 -9.82 -3.37 -21.96
N GLY A 345 -11.11 -3.39 -21.65
CA GLY A 345 -11.86 -4.63 -21.54
C GLY A 345 -11.63 -5.43 -20.24
N ALA A 346 -10.86 -4.88 -19.29
CA ALA A 346 -10.62 -5.48 -17.97
C ALA A 346 -10.99 -4.48 -16.87
N LEU A 347 -11.75 -4.89 -15.86
CA LEU A 347 -12.19 -4.03 -14.76
C LEU A 347 -11.56 -4.46 -13.45
N VAL A 348 -10.99 -3.49 -12.76
CA VAL A 348 -10.38 -3.67 -11.43
C VAL A 348 -10.89 -2.58 -10.49
N THR A 349 -11.28 -2.97 -9.29
CA THR A 349 -11.62 -2.04 -8.21
C THR A 349 -10.48 -1.93 -7.20
N ASN A 350 -10.35 -0.76 -6.60
CA ASN A 350 -9.49 -0.51 -5.45
C ASN A 350 -10.18 0.49 -4.52
N GLY A 351 -9.53 0.92 -3.44
CA GLY A 351 -10.05 1.93 -2.54
C GLY A 351 -9.02 2.99 -2.22
N MET A 352 -9.53 4.21 -2.00
CA MET A 352 -8.72 5.33 -1.53
C MET A 352 -9.44 6.11 -0.43
N SER A 353 -8.69 6.91 0.32
CA SER A 353 -9.22 7.94 1.22
C SER A 353 -8.38 9.20 1.13
N TYR A 354 -9.01 10.33 1.33
CA TYR A 354 -8.33 11.58 1.63
C TYR A 354 -7.73 11.55 3.04
N ARG A 355 -6.84 12.46 3.33
CA ARG A 355 -6.24 12.57 4.67
C ARG A 355 -7.29 12.76 5.77
N ALA A 356 -8.31 13.55 5.53
CA ALA A 356 -9.39 13.84 6.48
C ALA A 356 -10.24 12.60 6.80
N ARG A 357 -10.35 11.63 5.89
CA ARG A 357 -11.21 10.45 6.04
C ARG A 357 -12.65 10.80 6.40
N ASP A 358 -13.17 11.88 5.83
CA ASP A 358 -14.46 12.49 6.13
C ASP A 358 -15.58 12.10 5.15
N GLY A 359 -15.30 11.18 4.27
CA GLY A 359 -16.29 10.63 3.35
C GLY A 359 -17.36 9.79 4.08
N ARG A 360 -18.51 9.65 3.41
CA ARG A 360 -19.70 9.00 3.96
C ARG A 360 -19.49 7.51 4.23
N ASN A 361 -18.75 6.83 3.36
CA ASN A 361 -18.58 5.38 3.41
C ASN A 361 -17.19 4.98 3.94
N ILE A 362 -17.15 3.86 4.63
CA ILE A 362 -15.95 3.05 4.78
C ILE A 362 -15.99 1.94 3.75
N ASN A 363 -14.89 1.69 3.07
CA ASN A 363 -14.79 0.56 2.16
C ASN A 363 -13.55 -0.29 2.45
N GLY A 364 -13.58 -1.55 2.01
CA GLY A 364 -12.46 -2.46 2.16
C GLY A 364 -12.53 -3.61 1.20
N GLY A 365 -11.38 -4.13 0.78
CA GLY A 365 -11.33 -5.41 0.07
C GLY A 365 -11.86 -6.51 0.98
N PHE A 366 -12.75 -7.33 0.46
CA PHE A 366 -13.28 -8.53 1.08
C PHE A 366 -12.88 -9.71 0.21
N LEU A 367 -11.81 -10.39 0.63
CA LEU A 367 -10.99 -11.22 -0.23
C LEU A 367 -10.85 -12.64 0.29
N VAL A 368 -10.59 -13.55 -0.65
CA VAL A 368 -10.29 -14.97 -0.40
C VAL A 368 -8.93 -15.30 -1.02
N GLY A 369 -8.13 -16.09 -0.31
CA GLY A 369 -6.83 -16.55 -0.80
C GLY A 369 -6.96 -17.46 -2.02
N VAL A 370 -6.07 -17.24 -2.99
CA VAL A 370 -5.89 -18.02 -4.21
C VAL A 370 -4.47 -18.57 -4.22
N ASN A 371 -4.34 -19.87 -4.40
CA ASN A 371 -3.06 -20.57 -4.43
C ASN A 371 -2.73 -21.05 -5.85
N PRO A 372 -1.48 -21.42 -6.14
CA PRO A 372 -1.08 -21.93 -7.44
C PRO A 372 -1.91 -23.11 -7.95
N GLU A 373 -2.47 -23.92 -7.06
CA GLU A 373 -3.33 -25.06 -7.39
C GLU A 373 -4.69 -24.60 -7.96
N ASP A 374 -5.16 -23.41 -7.63
CA ASP A 374 -6.46 -22.88 -8.07
C ASP A 374 -6.45 -22.42 -9.53
N PHE A 375 -5.30 -21.97 -10.02
CA PHE A 375 -5.14 -21.53 -11.42
C PHE A 375 -4.33 -22.50 -12.28
N GLY A 376 -3.84 -23.60 -11.72
CA GLY A 376 -3.24 -24.72 -12.40
C GLY A 376 -1.99 -24.42 -13.24
N GLY A 377 -1.49 -25.45 -13.93
CA GLY A 377 -0.34 -25.35 -14.84
C GLY A 377 0.99 -25.06 -14.14
N ASP A 378 2.10 -25.18 -14.86
CA ASP A 378 3.45 -24.88 -14.37
C ASP A 378 4.01 -23.54 -14.87
N ASP A 379 3.26 -22.87 -15.75
CA ASP A 379 3.65 -21.56 -16.27
C ASP A 379 3.61 -20.50 -15.16
N PRO A 380 4.71 -19.78 -14.91
CA PRO A 380 4.77 -18.69 -13.94
C PRO A 380 3.68 -17.61 -14.13
N LEU A 381 3.19 -17.41 -15.35
CA LEU A 381 2.17 -16.41 -15.70
C LEU A 381 0.72 -16.91 -15.55
N ALA A 382 0.50 -18.17 -15.12
CA ALA A 382 -0.85 -18.73 -14.96
C ALA A 382 -1.71 -17.87 -14.01
N GLY A 383 -1.12 -17.35 -12.92
CA GLY A 383 -1.82 -16.45 -11.98
C GLY A 383 -2.19 -15.10 -12.60
N VAL A 384 -1.36 -14.55 -13.50
CA VAL A 384 -1.67 -13.31 -14.25
C VAL A 384 -2.90 -13.54 -15.13
N ARG A 385 -2.90 -14.60 -15.91
CA ARG A 385 -4.06 -14.95 -16.77
C ARG A 385 -5.32 -15.22 -15.97
N PHE A 386 -5.19 -15.82 -14.78
CA PHE A 386 -6.32 -16.02 -13.89
C PHE A 386 -6.92 -14.68 -13.43
N GLN A 387 -6.10 -13.69 -13.03
CA GLN A 387 -6.58 -12.36 -12.69
C GLN A 387 -7.29 -11.71 -13.89
N THR A 388 -6.64 -11.67 -15.05
CA THR A 388 -7.20 -11.06 -16.29
C THR A 388 -8.54 -11.67 -16.68
N HIS A 389 -8.72 -12.98 -16.54
CA HIS A 389 -9.99 -13.66 -16.84
C HIS A 389 -11.15 -13.09 -16.01
N TRP A 390 -10.98 -12.95 -14.70
CA TRP A 390 -12.04 -12.43 -13.82
C TRP A 390 -12.26 -10.92 -13.99
N GLU A 391 -11.21 -10.18 -14.31
CA GLU A 391 -11.29 -8.76 -14.65
C GLU A 391 -12.08 -8.52 -15.94
N GLN A 392 -11.91 -9.37 -16.94
CA GLN A 392 -12.67 -9.33 -18.20
C GLN A 392 -14.14 -9.70 -17.98
N LEU A 393 -14.44 -10.73 -17.18
CA LEU A 393 -15.81 -11.06 -16.82
C LEU A 393 -16.49 -9.92 -16.06
N ALA A 394 -15.77 -9.28 -15.12
CA ALA A 394 -16.31 -8.11 -14.42
C ALA A 394 -16.61 -6.94 -15.37
N PHE A 395 -15.75 -6.68 -16.35
CA PHE A 395 -16.00 -5.67 -17.36
C PHE A 395 -17.26 -5.97 -18.18
N GLN A 396 -17.45 -7.23 -18.61
CA GLN A 396 -18.63 -7.67 -19.36
C GLN A 396 -19.91 -7.54 -18.52
N HIS A 397 -19.89 -8.01 -17.27
CA HIS A 397 -21.05 -7.97 -16.38
C HIS A 397 -21.34 -6.54 -15.87
N GLY A 398 -20.36 -5.63 -15.93
CA GLY A 398 -20.54 -4.21 -15.72
C GLY A 398 -21.19 -3.47 -16.89
N GLY A 399 -21.35 -4.11 -18.05
CA GLY A 399 -21.95 -3.51 -19.25
C GLY A 399 -20.96 -3.05 -20.31
N GLY A 400 -19.65 -3.28 -20.13
CA GLY A 400 -18.62 -3.00 -21.14
C GLY A 400 -18.13 -1.54 -21.22
N GLU A 401 -18.46 -0.71 -20.22
CA GLU A 401 -18.09 0.73 -20.18
C GLU A 401 -17.46 1.15 -18.85
N PHE A 402 -16.69 0.24 -18.22
CA PHE A 402 -16.07 0.44 -16.90
C PHE A 402 -17.04 0.72 -15.74
N GLN A 403 -18.34 0.56 -15.92
CA GLN A 403 -19.25 0.44 -14.79
C GLN A 403 -18.98 -0.88 -14.07
N ALA A 404 -18.89 -0.82 -12.73
CA ALA A 404 -18.56 -2.01 -11.97
C ALA A 404 -19.81 -2.85 -11.64
N PRO A 405 -19.76 -4.18 -11.75
CA PRO A 405 -20.81 -5.05 -11.24
C PRO A 405 -20.95 -4.84 -9.72
N ALA A 406 -22.17 -4.61 -9.25
CA ALA A 406 -22.47 -4.38 -7.85
C ALA A 406 -23.69 -5.16 -7.38
N GLN A 407 -23.69 -5.51 -6.09
CA GLN A 407 -24.74 -6.27 -5.44
C GLN A 407 -24.90 -5.87 -3.99
N LEU A 408 -26.12 -5.81 -3.48
CA LEU A 408 -26.38 -5.63 -2.07
C LEU A 408 -26.02 -6.91 -1.29
N VAL A 409 -25.46 -6.76 -0.09
CA VAL A 409 -25.08 -7.90 0.77
C VAL A 409 -26.29 -8.79 1.06
N GLY A 410 -27.49 -8.21 1.28
CA GLY A 410 -28.70 -8.97 1.52
C GLY A 410 -29.09 -9.86 0.34
N ASP A 411 -28.96 -9.37 -0.89
CA ASP A 411 -29.22 -10.13 -2.10
C ASP A 411 -28.16 -11.19 -2.38
N PHE A 412 -26.89 -10.85 -2.13
CA PHE A 412 -25.78 -11.81 -2.23
C PHE A 412 -25.95 -13.00 -1.28
N LEU A 413 -26.36 -12.75 -0.03
CA LEU A 413 -26.67 -13.81 0.95
C LEU A 413 -27.90 -14.65 0.53
N ALA A 414 -28.87 -14.01 -0.13
CA ALA A 414 -30.07 -14.69 -0.65
C ALA A 414 -29.83 -15.43 -1.98
N GLY A 415 -28.64 -15.29 -2.60
CA GLY A 415 -28.31 -15.93 -3.88
C GLY A 415 -29.10 -15.38 -5.07
N ARG A 416 -29.40 -14.08 -5.08
CA ARG A 416 -30.11 -13.40 -6.17
C ARG A 416 -29.43 -12.09 -6.56
N ALA A 417 -29.52 -11.74 -7.84
CA ALA A 417 -29.01 -10.46 -8.33
C ALA A 417 -29.72 -9.27 -7.68
N SER A 418 -29.00 -8.18 -7.47
CA SER A 418 -29.59 -6.87 -7.13
C SER A 418 -30.06 -6.17 -8.40
N THR A 419 -31.12 -5.39 -8.28
CA THR A 419 -31.72 -4.63 -9.40
C THR A 419 -31.74 -3.13 -9.15
N ALA A 420 -31.45 -2.69 -7.92
CA ALA A 420 -31.48 -1.28 -7.52
C ALA A 420 -30.59 -1.02 -6.30
N CYS A 421 -30.26 0.23 -6.09
CA CYS A 421 -29.54 0.74 -4.94
C CYS A 421 -30.39 0.63 -3.66
N GLY A 422 -29.73 0.36 -2.51
CA GLY A 422 -30.31 0.50 -1.17
C GLY A 422 -30.01 1.86 -0.55
N GLY A 423 -30.01 1.94 0.79
CA GLY A 423 -29.73 3.16 1.55
C GLY A 423 -28.25 3.59 1.52
N ILE A 424 -27.31 2.68 1.23
CA ILE A 424 -25.88 2.98 1.09
C ILE A 424 -25.59 3.20 -0.39
N LEU A 425 -25.28 4.45 -0.76
CA LEU A 425 -24.91 4.78 -2.14
C LEU A 425 -23.48 4.34 -2.42
N PRO A 426 -23.23 3.56 -3.50
CA PRO A 426 -21.88 3.20 -3.91
C PRO A 426 -21.08 4.44 -4.29
N THR A 427 -19.78 4.41 -4.01
CA THR A 427 -18.87 5.53 -4.30
C THR A 427 -18.07 5.32 -5.60
N TYR A 428 -18.14 4.15 -6.19
CA TYR A 428 -17.41 3.83 -7.41
C TYR A 428 -17.83 4.72 -8.59
N GLN A 429 -16.84 5.26 -9.27
CA GLN A 429 -16.99 5.99 -10.52
C GLN A 429 -16.22 5.25 -11.64
N PRO A 430 -16.76 5.13 -12.84
CA PRO A 430 -17.89 5.82 -13.53
C PRO A 430 -19.32 5.44 -13.10
N GLY A 431 -19.53 4.49 -12.21
CA GLY A 431 -20.82 4.05 -11.75
C GLY A 431 -20.91 2.52 -11.68
N VAL A 432 -22.05 2.00 -11.24
CA VAL A 432 -22.24 0.57 -11.02
C VAL A 432 -23.40 0.01 -11.84
N THR A 433 -23.28 -1.25 -12.23
CA THR A 433 -24.35 -2.07 -12.80
C THR A 433 -24.82 -3.06 -11.74
N TRP A 434 -26.08 -2.96 -11.34
CA TRP A 434 -26.67 -3.87 -10.36
C TRP A 434 -26.88 -5.26 -10.97
N THR A 435 -26.23 -6.27 -10.40
CA THR A 435 -26.21 -7.63 -10.92
C THR A 435 -25.85 -8.64 -9.80
N ASP A 436 -25.51 -9.86 -10.17
CA ASP A 436 -24.90 -10.85 -9.27
C ASP A 436 -23.37 -10.81 -9.42
N VAL A 437 -22.66 -10.33 -8.40
CA VAL A 437 -21.19 -10.25 -8.40
C VAL A 437 -20.53 -11.64 -8.37
N GLY A 438 -21.27 -12.69 -7.98
CA GLY A 438 -20.78 -14.06 -8.05
C GLY A 438 -20.41 -14.50 -9.47
N LEU A 439 -21.02 -13.92 -10.50
CA LEU A 439 -20.70 -14.18 -11.91
C LEU A 439 -19.30 -13.71 -12.33
N CYS A 440 -18.70 -12.84 -11.55
CA CYS A 440 -17.35 -12.29 -11.78
C CYS A 440 -16.30 -12.89 -10.84
N LEU A 441 -16.62 -13.98 -10.15
CA LEU A 441 -15.74 -14.63 -9.16
C LEU A 441 -15.76 -16.14 -9.35
N PRO A 442 -14.67 -16.84 -9.02
CA PRO A 442 -14.73 -18.29 -8.89
C PRO A 442 -15.79 -18.70 -7.87
N ASP A 443 -16.51 -19.79 -8.13
CA ASP A 443 -17.59 -20.29 -7.24
C ASP A 443 -17.13 -20.47 -5.80
N TYR A 444 -15.91 -20.99 -5.60
CA TYR A 444 -15.35 -21.17 -4.27
C TYR A 444 -15.05 -19.84 -3.56
N VAL A 445 -14.72 -18.79 -4.31
CA VAL A 445 -14.51 -17.44 -3.75
C VAL A 445 -15.85 -16.86 -3.31
N ALA A 446 -16.85 -16.85 -4.20
CA ALA A 446 -18.19 -16.35 -3.89
C ALA A 446 -18.83 -17.11 -2.70
N GLY A 447 -18.70 -18.43 -2.66
CA GLY A 447 -19.17 -19.27 -1.55
C GLY A 447 -18.46 -18.94 -0.23
N THR A 448 -17.12 -18.80 -0.26
CA THR A 448 -16.31 -18.44 0.92
C THR A 448 -16.69 -17.05 1.46
N LEU A 449 -16.88 -16.06 0.60
CA LEU A 449 -17.32 -14.71 1.00
C LEU A 449 -18.72 -14.75 1.64
N ARG A 450 -19.65 -15.51 1.07
CA ARG A 450 -21.02 -15.67 1.61
C ARG A 450 -20.99 -16.26 3.03
N ASP A 451 -20.19 -17.30 3.26
CA ASP A 451 -20.06 -17.95 4.55
C ASP A 451 -19.32 -17.07 5.59
N ALA A 452 -18.41 -16.20 5.14
CA ALA A 452 -17.66 -15.31 6.01
C ALA A 452 -18.47 -14.11 6.52
N LEU A 453 -19.44 -13.59 5.76
CA LEU A 453 -20.25 -12.42 6.10
C LEU A 453 -20.87 -12.52 7.52
N PRO A 454 -21.61 -13.58 7.89
CA PRO A 454 -22.19 -13.68 9.23
C PRO A 454 -21.12 -13.86 10.32
N ILE A 455 -19.94 -14.37 10.00
CA ILE A 455 -18.82 -14.48 10.95
C ILE A 455 -18.25 -13.10 11.22
N PHE A 456 -18.10 -12.26 10.20
CA PHE A 456 -17.58 -10.91 10.33
C PHE A 456 -18.57 -9.99 11.02
N ASP A 457 -19.87 -10.16 10.79
CA ASP A 457 -20.92 -9.41 11.48
C ASP A 457 -20.91 -9.64 13.00
N ARG A 458 -20.62 -10.85 13.45
CA ARG A 458 -20.42 -11.14 14.90
C ARG A 458 -19.20 -10.41 15.49
N LYS A 459 -18.18 -10.11 14.68
CA LYS A 459 -16.98 -9.39 15.12
C LYS A 459 -17.15 -7.87 15.05
N VAL A 460 -17.78 -7.39 14.00
CA VAL A 460 -18.12 -5.98 13.77
C VAL A 460 -19.58 -5.92 13.36
N ARG A 461 -20.45 -5.58 14.31
CA ARG A 461 -21.89 -5.51 14.08
C ARG A 461 -22.21 -4.54 12.95
N GLY A 462 -23.01 -4.99 11.99
CA GLY A 462 -23.37 -4.25 10.78
C GLY A 462 -22.47 -4.54 9.59
N PHE A 463 -21.46 -5.43 9.72
CA PHE A 463 -20.64 -5.84 8.58
C PHE A 463 -21.46 -6.56 7.50
N ALA A 464 -22.44 -7.39 7.88
CA ALA A 464 -23.37 -8.03 6.96
C ALA A 464 -24.70 -7.25 6.85
N CYS A 465 -24.68 -5.92 6.99
CA CYS A 465 -25.85 -5.08 6.75
C CYS A 465 -26.43 -5.39 5.35
N PRO A 466 -27.72 -5.69 5.23
CA PRO A 466 -28.31 -6.04 3.93
C PRO A 466 -28.13 -4.98 2.84
N GLU A 467 -28.01 -3.71 3.21
CA GLU A 467 -27.84 -2.57 2.31
C GLU A 467 -26.37 -2.24 2.02
N ALA A 468 -25.40 -2.91 2.66
CA ALA A 468 -23.99 -2.79 2.31
C ALA A 468 -23.79 -3.22 0.86
N VAL A 469 -22.85 -2.55 0.17
CA VAL A 469 -22.64 -2.74 -1.26
C VAL A 469 -21.38 -3.52 -1.52
N LEU A 470 -21.49 -4.61 -2.30
CA LEU A 470 -20.36 -5.34 -2.87
C LEU A 470 -20.12 -4.80 -4.28
N THR A 471 -18.87 -4.44 -4.58
CA THR A 471 -18.45 -3.95 -5.89
C THR A 471 -17.30 -4.82 -6.42
N GLY A 472 -17.49 -5.46 -7.55
CA GLY A 472 -16.51 -6.40 -8.15
C GLY A 472 -15.69 -5.75 -9.26
N VAL A 473 -14.48 -6.23 -9.52
CA VAL A 473 -13.71 -7.21 -8.75
C VAL A 473 -12.42 -6.59 -8.21
N GLU A 474 -11.97 -7.06 -7.06
CA GLU A 474 -10.61 -6.74 -6.58
C GLU A 474 -9.72 -7.97 -6.73
N THR A 475 -8.84 -7.95 -7.72
CA THR A 475 -7.99 -9.06 -8.12
C THR A 475 -6.52 -8.82 -7.84
N ARG A 476 -6.13 -7.53 -7.72
CA ARG A 476 -4.73 -7.11 -7.65
C ARG A 476 -4.30 -6.79 -6.22
N SER A 477 -4.59 -7.69 -5.28
CA SER A 477 -4.18 -7.55 -3.87
C SER A 477 -2.68 -7.74 -3.66
N SER A 478 -2.02 -8.50 -4.51
CA SER A 478 -0.56 -8.70 -4.55
C SER A 478 -0.14 -9.34 -5.87
N SER A 479 1.18 -9.30 -6.16
CA SER A 479 1.73 -9.95 -7.36
C SER A 479 1.45 -11.46 -7.35
N PRO A 480 0.97 -12.03 -8.46
CA PRO A 480 0.82 -13.47 -8.65
C PRO A 480 2.14 -14.17 -9.03
N VAL A 481 3.21 -13.40 -9.22
CA VAL A 481 4.51 -13.86 -9.68
C VAL A 481 5.59 -13.41 -8.70
N ARG A 482 6.63 -14.22 -8.53
CA ARG A 482 7.90 -13.84 -7.94
C ARG A 482 9.00 -13.95 -8.96
N VAL A 483 9.73 -12.88 -9.22
CA VAL A 483 10.98 -12.89 -10.00
C VAL A 483 12.11 -13.27 -9.05
N VAL A 484 12.75 -14.42 -9.28
CA VAL A 484 13.74 -14.97 -8.35
C VAL A 484 15.00 -14.12 -8.30
N ARG A 485 15.49 -13.85 -7.10
CA ARG A 485 16.77 -13.16 -6.85
C ARG A 485 17.58 -13.86 -5.76
N GLY A 486 18.89 -13.73 -5.80
CA GLY A 486 19.83 -14.25 -4.82
C GLY A 486 19.88 -13.43 -3.53
N ALA A 487 20.76 -13.82 -2.61
CA ALA A 487 21.03 -13.10 -1.36
C ALA A 487 21.69 -11.72 -1.61
N ASP A 488 22.31 -11.53 -2.74
CA ASP A 488 22.89 -10.29 -3.26
C ASP A 488 21.85 -9.40 -3.96
N TYR A 489 20.57 -9.77 -3.93
CA TYR A 489 19.43 -9.12 -4.58
C TYR A 489 19.46 -9.17 -6.12
N GLN A 490 20.41 -9.86 -6.76
CA GLN A 490 20.46 -10.01 -8.21
C GLN A 490 19.63 -11.21 -8.68
N SER A 491 19.12 -11.10 -9.90
CA SER A 491 18.54 -12.23 -10.63
C SER A 491 19.64 -13.14 -11.19
N GLY A 492 19.27 -14.17 -11.97
CA GLY A 492 20.23 -14.99 -12.71
C GLY A 492 21.03 -14.20 -13.77
N LEU A 493 20.53 -13.05 -14.22
CA LEU A 493 21.24 -12.09 -15.07
C LEU A 493 21.91 -11.04 -14.17
N ARG A 494 23.24 -11.03 -14.12
CA ARG A 494 24.03 -10.12 -13.28
C ARG A 494 23.76 -8.66 -13.67
N GLY A 495 23.61 -7.80 -12.66
CA GLY A 495 23.26 -6.40 -12.84
C GLY A 495 21.75 -6.14 -12.87
N VAL A 496 20.90 -7.17 -12.83
CA VAL A 496 19.45 -7.05 -12.78
C VAL A 496 18.94 -7.34 -11.37
N TYR A 497 18.26 -6.36 -10.77
CA TYR A 497 17.78 -6.37 -9.39
C TYR A 497 16.24 -6.37 -9.34
N PRO A 498 15.59 -7.53 -9.21
CA PRO A 498 14.15 -7.60 -8.93
C PRO A 498 13.81 -6.94 -7.60
N CYS A 499 12.86 -5.99 -7.59
CA CYS A 499 12.58 -5.16 -6.43
C CYS A 499 11.07 -4.92 -6.23
N GLY A 500 10.67 -4.85 -4.97
CA GLY A 500 9.35 -4.41 -4.56
C GLY A 500 8.22 -5.42 -4.79
N GLU A 501 7.00 -4.90 -4.86
CA GLU A 501 5.78 -5.70 -4.89
C GLU A 501 5.62 -6.46 -6.21
N GLY A 502 5.92 -5.83 -7.35
CA GLY A 502 5.82 -6.45 -8.67
C GLY A 502 6.69 -7.68 -8.82
N CYS A 503 7.88 -7.66 -8.23
CA CYS A 503 8.77 -8.82 -8.21
C CYS A 503 8.48 -9.80 -7.06
N GLY A 504 7.43 -9.57 -6.27
CA GLY A 504 6.95 -10.51 -5.24
C GLY A 504 7.62 -10.41 -3.87
N TYR A 505 8.32 -9.29 -3.56
CA TYR A 505 9.09 -9.11 -2.32
C TYR A 505 8.47 -8.14 -1.32
N ALA A 506 7.39 -7.49 -1.67
CA ALA A 506 6.68 -6.54 -0.81
C ALA A 506 5.16 -6.68 -0.98
N GLY A 507 4.38 -6.01 -0.13
CA GLY A 507 2.92 -5.99 -0.18
C GLY A 507 2.38 -4.70 0.43
N GLY A 508 2.84 -3.53 -0.03
CA GLY A 508 2.39 -2.21 0.41
C GLY A 508 3.52 -1.18 0.44
N ILE A 509 3.16 0.08 0.68
CA ILE A 509 4.05 1.25 0.52
C ILE A 509 5.36 1.11 1.31
N VAL A 510 5.28 0.86 2.62
CA VAL A 510 6.47 0.82 3.49
C VAL A 510 7.35 -0.39 3.19
N SER A 511 6.76 -1.58 3.00
CA SER A 511 7.55 -2.77 2.68
C SER A 511 8.23 -2.67 1.32
N ALA A 512 7.58 -2.04 0.33
CA ALA A 512 8.18 -1.78 -0.98
C ALA A 512 9.31 -0.75 -0.89
N ALA A 513 9.12 0.33 -0.15
CA ALA A 513 10.17 1.33 0.11
C ALA A 513 11.39 0.72 0.82
N VAL A 514 11.16 -0.10 1.85
CA VAL A 514 12.23 -0.83 2.58
C VAL A 514 12.98 -1.77 1.64
N ASP A 515 12.28 -2.49 0.76
CA ASP A 515 12.94 -3.37 -0.22
C ASP A 515 13.76 -2.55 -1.22
N GLY A 516 13.26 -1.38 -1.66
CA GLY A 516 14.01 -0.43 -2.48
C GLY A 516 15.31 0.04 -1.81
N ILE A 517 15.27 0.37 -0.51
CA ILE A 517 16.48 0.74 0.25
C ILE A 517 17.46 -0.42 0.34
N ARG A 518 16.99 -1.65 0.58
CA ARG A 518 17.86 -2.85 0.61
C ARG A 518 18.57 -3.09 -0.71
N VAL A 519 17.86 -2.94 -1.83
CA VAL A 519 18.45 -3.04 -3.16
C VAL A 519 19.45 -1.92 -3.40
N ALA A 520 19.15 -0.69 -2.97
CA ALA A 520 20.09 0.43 -3.03
C ALA A 520 21.38 0.15 -2.24
N GLU A 521 21.28 -0.43 -1.03
CA GLU A 521 22.45 -0.85 -0.25
C GLU A 521 23.30 -1.90 -0.98
N ALA A 522 22.64 -2.91 -1.58
CA ALA A 522 23.32 -3.94 -2.34
C ALA A 522 24.10 -3.34 -3.55
N ILE A 523 23.45 -2.41 -4.28
CA ILE A 523 24.07 -1.70 -5.40
C ILE A 523 25.25 -0.82 -4.92
N ALA A 524 25.10 -0.13 -3.80
CA ALA A 524 26.13 0.72 -3.24
C ALA A 524 27.38 -0.06 -2.77
N GLN A 525 27.21 -1.33 -2.41
CA GLN A 525 28.29 -2.22 -1.93
C GLN A 525 28.94 -3.10 -3.01
N LEU A 526 28.53 -2.94 -4.29
CA LEU A 526 29.19 -3.64 -5.40
C LEU A 526 30.65 -3.21 -5.53
N GLU A 527 31.55 -4.17 -5.55
CA GLU A 527 32.99 -3.98 -5.80
C GLU A 527 33.33 -4.18 -7.29
#